data_11545744bf9edd2c3ebb545bf8c250d0
#
_entry.id   11545744bf9edd2c3ebb545bf8c250d0
#
_cell.length_a   1.000
_cell.length_b   1.000
_cell.length_c   1.000
_cell.angle_alpha   90.00
_cell.angle_beta   90.00
_cell.angle_gamma   90.00
#
_symmetry.space_group_name_H-M   'P 1'
#
loop_
_entity.id
_entity.type
_entity.pdbx_description
1 polymer ?
#
loop_
_entity_poly.entity_id
_entity_poly.type
_entity_poly.pdbx_seq_one_letter_code
_entity_poly.pdbx_strand_id
1 'polypeptide(L)'
;MRKKSKIIRNLLFFVLLIVITFYILLKDQDVTQIFNIIGSADPIYWIIGIVCMLLYIVCEAINIGRTLKELNEKSSFYNNFKYALIGFFFSAITPAASGGQPMQIYYMYKDKISVSNSTLALLMNLSAMQVVTISFAFISLCFNYNYMNKVLIIFFIVGIALNMSALALLIVGIFSKRMSKGLINIALKVMKFFRIKNLEAKKEKLEGELVKYQESAVYIKNNKKIIFKVIGTTAIQFLLYYSISYWTYRALGLSKNNVFEIITMQAVLFATVSGIPSPGAVGVSEGVFMELFRNIYPEAMMGSAVLLNRGINFYLFVLISAIVVIINHLKWKDVEEEDLEHTKTTEDTK
;
A
#
# COMPACT_ATOMS: atom_id res chain seq x y z
N MET A 1 18.94 18.54 6.54
CA MET A 1 17.90 19.04 7.46
C MET A 1 16.49 19.12 6.84
N ARG A 2 16.25 19.69 5.65
CA ARG A 2 14.90 19.82 5.04
C ARG A 2 14.12 18.51 4.79
N LYS A 3 14.77 17.36 4.49
CA LYS A 3 14.11 16.08 4.28
C LYS A 3 13.56 15.46 5.58
N LYS A 4 14.32 15.52 6.68
CA LYS A 4 13.86 15.03 8.00
C LYS A 4 12.64 15.80 8.49
N SER A 5 12.62 17.13 8.30
CA SER A 5 11.49 17.99 8.67
C SER A 5 10.20 17.63 7.93
N LYS A 6 10.26 17.24 6.64
CA LYS A 6 9.08 16.83 5.88
C LYS A 6 8.49 15.47 6.36
N ILE A 7 9.37 14.51 6.67
CA ILE A 7 8.93 13.20 7.20
C ILE A 7 8.28 13.38 8.57
N ILE A 8 8.91 14.14 9.46
CA ILE A 8 8.37 14.44 10.79
C ILE A 8 7.02 15.16 10.67
N ARG A 9 6.88 16.13 9.77
CA ARG A 9 5.62 16.85 9.55
C ARG A 9 4.53 15.95 9.03
N ASN A 10 4.83 15.05 8.10
CA ASN A 10 3.86 14.07 7.58
C ASN A 10 3.45 13.07 8.66
N LEU A 11 4.41 12.62 9.49
CA LEU A 11 4.13 11.74 10.62
C LEU A 11 3.25 12.44 11.66
N LEU A 12 3.55 13.69 12.01
CA LEU A 12 2.73 14.48 12.92
C LEU A 12 1.32 14.70 12.35
N PHE A 13 1.20 15.00 11.06
CA PHE A 13 -0.08 15.15 10.38
C PHE A 13 -0.87 13.84 10.39
N PHE A 14 -0.22 12.70 10.15
CA PHE A 14 -0.81 11.38 10.21
C PHE A 14 -1.30 11.04 11.64
N VAL A 15 -0.48 11.29 12.65
CA VAL A 15 -0.86 11.11 14.07
C VAL A 15 -2.04 12.01 14.42
N LEU A 16 -2.01 13.28 13.99
CA LEU A 16 -3.12 14.22 14.20
C LEU A 16 -4.42 13.71 13.57
N LEU A 17 -4.37 13.20 12.34
CA LEU A 17 -5.54 12.60 11.68
C LEU A 17 -6.09 11.40 12.47
N ILE A 18 -5.20 10.53 12.96
CA ILE A 18 -5.60 9.40 13.79
C ILE A 18 -6.31 9.93 15.05
N VAL A 19 -5.71 10.87 15.77
CA VAL A 19 -6.28 11.43 17.01
C VAL A 19 -7.66 12.06 16.74
N ILE A 20 -7.79 12.88 15.69
CA ILE A 20 -9.06 13.49 15.30
C ILE A 20 -10.10 12.42 14.95
N THR A 21 -9.72 11.41 14.20
CA THR A 21 -10.63 10.32 13.82
C THR A 21 -11.13 9.56 15.04
N PHE A 22 -10.22 9.18 15.94
CA PHE A 22 -10.60 8.51 17.18
C PHE A 22 -11.47 9.41 18.07
N TYR A 23 -11.17 10.71 18.17
CA TYR A 23 -11.99 11.65 18.89
C TYR A 23 -13.42 11.71 18.32
N ILE A 24 -13.58 11.82 17.00
CA ILE A 24 -14.89 11.86 16.34
C ILE A 24 -15.66 10.55 16.52
N LEU A 25 -14.97 9.41 16.43
CA LEU A 25 -15.56 8.09 16.58
C LEU A 25 -16.02 7.82 18.03
N LEU A 26 -15.30 8.34 19.01
CA LEU A 26 -15.47 8.00 20.42
C LEU A 26 -16.25 9.06 21.22
N LYS A 27 -16.37 10.31 20.71
CA LYS A 27 -16.94 11.44 21.48
C LYS A 27 -18.37 11.19 21.98
N ASP A 28 -19.17 10.45 21.22
CA ASP A 28 -20.58 10.14 21.53
C ASP A 28 -20.78 8.66 21.94
N GLN A 29 -19.67 7.95 22.22
CA GLN A 29 -19.67 6.52 22.57
C GLN A 29 -19.14 6.32 23.98
N ASP A 30 -19.65 5.29 24.66
CA ASP A 30 -19.07 4.84 25.94
C ASP A 30 -17.76 4.08 25.64
N VAL A 31 -16.65 4.80 25.82
CA VAL A 31 -15.29 4.26 25.60
C VAL A 31 -15.04 3.01 26.44
N THR A 32 -15.56 2.97 27.67
CA THR A 32 -15.45 1.82 28.57
C THR A 32 -16.16 0.61 27.98
N GLN A 33 -17.37 0.82 27.46
CA GLN A 33 -18.14 -0.23 26.78
C GLN A 33 -17.40 -0.77 25.56
N ILE A 34 -16.81 0.11 24.73
CA ILE A 34 -16.03 -0.29 23.55
C ILE A 34 -14.87 -1.22 23.95
N PHE A 35 -14.08 -0.83 24.94
CA PHE A 35 -12.95 -1.65 25.40
C PHE A 35 -13.42 -2.97 26.05
N ASN A 36 -14.53 -2.97 26.76
CA ASN A 36 -15.12 -4.20 27.31
C ASN A 36 -15.57 -5.16 26.20
N ILE A 37 -16.21 -4.65 25.14
CA ILE A 37 -16.63 -5.45 23.98
C ILE A 37 -15.40 -6.03 23.26
N ILE A 38 -14.35 -5.22 23.03
CA ILE A 38 -13.10 -5.71 22.41
C ILE A 38 -12.41 -6.72 23.32
N GLY A 39 -12.39 -6.49 24.65
CA GLY A 39 -11.79 -7.42 25.61
C GLY A 39 -12.52 -8.75 25.72
N SER A 40 -13.84 -8.79 25.42
CA SER A 40 -14.66 -10.01 25.37
C SER A 40 -14.67 -10.67 23.98
N ALA A 41 -14.04 -10.06 22.97
CA ALA A 41 -13.98 -10.60 21.62
C ALA A 41 -13.21 -11.92 21.59
N ASP A 42 -13.72 -12.91 20.85
CA ASP A 42 -13.06 -14.23 20.72
C ASP A 42 -11.67 -14.10 20.06
N PRO A 43 -10.59 -14.42 20.79
CA PRO A 43 -9.23 -14.24 20.31
C PRO A 43 -8.89 -15.08 19.06
N ILE A 44 -9.54 -16.22 18.86
CA ILE A 44 -9.29 -17.08 17.71
C ILE A 44 -9.56 -16.32 16.42
N TYR A 45 -10.68 -15.63 16.33
CA TYR A 45 -11.09 -14.95 15.09
C TYR A 45 -10.25 -13.70 14.78
N TRP A 46 -9.90 -12.89 15.78
CA TRP A 46 -9.05 -11.74 15.49
C TRP A 46 -7.58 -12.14 15.21
N ILE A 47 -7.08 -13.28 15.79
CA ILE A 47 -5.81 -13.86 15.39
C ILE A 47 -5.83 -14.32 13.93
N ILE A 48 -6.90 -15.01 13.51
CA ILE A 48 -7.09 -15.36 12.08
C ILE A 48 -7.04 -14.10 11.21
N GLY A 49 -7.69 -13.01 11.62
CA GLY A 49 -7.64 -11.73 10.94
C GLY A 49 -6.21 -11.19 10.80
N ILE A 50 -5.40 -11.25 11.87
CA ILE A 50 -3.97 -10.86 11.83
C ILE A 50 -3.17 -11.74 10.86
N VAL A 51 -3.41 -13.06 10.87
CA VAL A 51 -2.77 -13.99 9.94
C VAL A 51 -3.17 -13.66 8.49
N CYS A 52 -4.43 -13.34 8.22
CA CYS A 52 -4.89 -12.91 6.90
C CYS A 52 -4.16 -11.64 6.45
N MET A 53 -3.96 -10.66 7.33
CA MET A 53 -3.22 -9.44 7.00
C MET A 53 -1.73 -9.71 6.77
N LEU A 54 -1.12 -10.59 7.56
CA LEU A 54 0.26 -11.04 7.34
C LEU A 54 0.40 -11.69 5.95
N LEU A 55 -0.51 -12.61 5.60
CA LEU A 55 -0.54 -13.26 4.30
C LEU A 55 -0.80 -12.28 3.15
N TYR A 56 -1.57 -11.20 3.37
CA TYR A 56 -1.72 -10.10 2.43
C TYR A 56 -0.36 -9.48 2.07
N ILE A 57 0.48 -9.17 3.07
CA ILE A 57 1.84 -8.63 2.86
C ILE A 57 2.75 -9.67 2.20
N VAL A 58 2.63 -10.94 2.58
CA VAL A 58 3.36 -12.06 1.94
C VAL A 58 3.03 -12.18 0.46
N CYS A 59 1.76 -12.06 0.08
CA CYS A 59 1.34 -12.08 -1.34
C CYS A 59 1.99 -10.93 -2.14
N GLU A 60 2.08 -9.73 -1.56
CA GLU A 60 2.79 -8.61 -2.19
C GLU A 60 4.28 -8.92 -2.38
N ALA A 61 4.94 -9.46 -1.35
CA ALA A 61 6.33 -9.89 -1.41
C ALA A 61 6.57 -10.95 -2.49
N ILE A 62 5.67 -11.93 -2.62
CA ILE A 62 5.72 -12.96 -3.67
C ILE A 62 5.61 -12.32 -5.06
N ASN A 63 4.70 -11.38 -5.26
CA ASN A 63 4.53 -10.71 -6.55
C ASN A 63 5.74 -9.87 -6.92
N ILE A 64 6.30 -9.10 -5.99
CA ILE A 64 7.55 -8.34 -6.18
C ILE A 64 8.67 -9.29 -6.59
N GLY A 65 8.92 -10.34 -5.79
CA GLY A 65 10.01 -11.29 -6.03
C GLY A 65 9.85 -12.06 -7.34
N ARG A 66 8.62 -12.44 -7.70
CA ARG A 66 8.31 -13.10 -8.96
C ARG A 66 8.63 -12.22 -10.15
N THR A 67 8.24 -10.95 -10.12
CA THR A 67 8.49 -10.02 -11.22
C THR A 67 9.98 -9.69 -11.32
N LEU A 68 10.68 -9.45 -10.21
CA LEU A 68 12.12 -9.21 -10.20
C LEU A 68 12.89 -10.40 -10.75
N LYS A 69 12.50 -11.64 -10.40
CA LYS A 69 13.12 -12.86 -10.91
C LYS A 69 12.95 -13.00 -12.44
N GLU A 70 11.79 -12.68 -12.99
CA GLU A 70 11.55 -12.67 -14.43
C GLU A 70 12.41 -11.61 -15.16
N LEU A 71 12.78 -10.54 -14.46
CA LEU A 71 13.64 -9.48 -14.96
C LEU A 71 15.15 -9.74 -14.67
N ASN A 72 15.50 -10.98 -14.30
CA ASN A 72 16.86 -11.42 -13.96
C ASN A 72 17.50 -10.64 -12.78
N GLU A 73 16.70 -10.05 -11.90
CA GLU A 73 17.18 -9.43 -10.67
C GLU A 73 17.20 -10.46 -9.53
N LYS A 74 18.28 -10.46 -8.76
CA LYS A 74 18.41 -11.34 -7.61
C LYS A 74 17.83 -10.66 -6.37
N SER A 75 16.77 -11.22 -5.82
CA SER A 75 16.19 -10.76 -4.57
C SER A 75 15.71 -11.94 -3.74
N SER A 76 16.03 -11.94 -2.44
CA SER A 76 15.54 -12.96 -1.51
C SER A 76 14.09 -12.67 -1.11
N PHE A 77 13.37 -13.70 -0.65
CA PHE A 77 12.02 -13.53 -0.11
C PHE A 77 12.00 -12.54 1.09
N TYR A 78 13.01 -12.61 1.95
CA TYR A 78 13.16 -11.68 3.07
C TYR A 78 13.24 -10.22 2.61
N ASN A 79 14.04 -9.94 1.57
CA ASN A 79 14.14 -8.59 1.02
C ASN A 79 12.81 -8.14 0.38
N ASN A 80 12.12 -9.02 -0.34
CA ASN A 80 10.82 -8.69 -0.94
C ASN A 80 9.76 -8.39 0.13
N PHE A 81 9.75 -9.16 1.22
CA PHE A 81 8.87 -8.93 2.36
C PHE A 81 9.20 -7.61 3.07
N LYS A 82 10.49 -7.30 3.24
CA LYS A 82 10.96 -5.99 3.72
C LYS A 82 10.45 -4.84 2.84
N TYR A 83 10.56 -4.98 1.51
CA TYR A 83 10.05 -3.94 0.58
C TYR A 83 8.54 -3.77 0.68
N ALA A 84 7.77 -4.85 0.80
CA ALA A 84 6.32 -4.78 0.99
C ALA A 84 5.95 -4.01 2.27
N LEU A 85 6.60 -4.30 3.41
CA LEU A 85 6.38 -3.56 4.66
C LEU A 85 6.78 -2.09 4.55
N ILE A 86 7.91 -1.77 3.90
CA ILE A 86 8.35 -0.39 3.65
C ILE A 86 7.30 0.34 2.80
N GLY A 87 6.82 -0.29 1.73
CA GLY A 87 5.76 0.25 0.90
C GLY A 87 4.50 0.53 1.69
N PHE A 88 4.08 -0.41 2.51
CA PHE A 88 2.91 -0.27 3.37
C PHE A 88 3.03 0.93 4.32
N PHE A 89 4.16 1.05 5.05
CA PHE A 89 4.39 2.16 5.97
C PHE A 89 4.33 3.53 5.27
N PHE A 90 5.11 3.70 4.19
CA PHE A 90 5.16 5.00 3.52
C PHE A 90 3.87 5.32 2.76
N SER A 91 3.12 4.32 2.31
CA SER A 91 1.76 4.51 1.79
C SER A 91 0.80 4.98 2.86
N ALA A 92 0.90 4.41 4.07
CA ALA A 92 0.04 4.78 5.19
C ALA A 92 0.21 6.23 5.65
N ILE A 93 1.44 6.75 5.68
CA ILE A 93 1.76 8.10 6.21
C ILE A 93 1.80 9.21 5.14
N THR A 94 1.50 8.88 3.87
CA THR A 94 1.53 9.87 2.79
C THR A 94 0.18 10.01 2.11
N PRO A 95 -0.20 11.23 1.69
CA PRO A 95 -1.44 11.45 0.97
C PRO A 95 -1.51 10.60 -0.31
N ALA A 96 -2.67 10.02 -0.57
CA ALA A 96 -2.92 9.14 -1.72
C ALA A 96 -1.89 8.00 -1.86
N ALA A 97 -1.33 7.50 -0.76
CA ALA A 97 -0.30 6.45 -0.72
C ALA A 97 0.95 6.74 -1.59
N SER A 98 1.20 8.01 -1.92
CA SER A 98 2.20 8.43 -2.92
C SER A 98 3.67 8.16 -2.52
N GLY A 99 3.94 7.88 -1.25
CA GLY A 99 5.29 7.62 -0.73
C GLY A 99 5.73 6.16 -0.81
N GLY A 100 4.81 5.22 -0.95
CA GLY A 100 5.11 3.79 -0.88
C GLY A 100 6.09 3.33 -1.95
N GLN A 101 5.72 3.46 -3.22
CA GLN A 101 6.52 3.00 -4.35
C GLN A 101 7.88 3.72 -4.48
N PRO A 102 7.98 5.05 -4.35
CA PRO A 102 9.28 5.71 -4.36
C PRO A 102 10.24 5.21 -3.28
N MET A 103 9.71 4.90 -2.09
CA MET A 103 10.55 4.36 -1.01
C MET A 103 10.91 2.90 -1.25
N GLN A 104 10.00 2.07 -1.77
CA GLN A 104 10.34 0.70 -2.20
C GLN A 104 11.48 0.72 -3.23
N ILE A 105 11.39 1.55 -4.29
CA ILE A 105 12.45 1.70 -5.29
C ILE A 105 13.77 2.14 -4.65
N TYR A 106 13.73 3.11 -3.72
CA TYR A 106 14.91 3.58 -3.01
C TYR A 106 15.61 2.46 -2.24
N TYR A 107 14.84 1.63 -1.52
CA TYR A 107 15.39 0.51 -0.76
C TYR A 107 15.89 -0.63 -1.67
N MET A 108 15.20 -0.93 -2.77
CA MET A 108 15.66 -1.86 -3.80
C MET A 108 16.96 -1.40 -4.45
N TYR A 109 17.08 -0.10 -4.75
CA TYR A 109 18.31 0.50 -5.29
C TYR A 109 19.49 0.37 -4.32
N LYS A 110 19.27 0.57 -3.02
CA LYS A 110 20.29 0.35 -1.98
C LYS A 110 20.75 -1.11 -1.93
N ASP A 111 19.85 -2.04 -2.18
CA ASP A 111 20.14 -3.48 -2.29
C ASP A 111 20.66 -3.87 -3.68
N LYS A 112 21.11 -2.91 -4.50
CA LYS A 112 21.73 -3.06 -5.84
C LYS A 112 20.80 -3.60 -6.92
N ILE A 113 19.47 -3.52 -6.74
CA ILE A 113 18.48 -3.81 -7.79
C ILE A 113 18.33 -2.58 -8.67
N SER A 114 18.25 -2.75 -10.00
CA SER A 114 18.13 -1.62 -10.92
C SER A 114 16.83 -0.83 -10.71
N VAL A 115 16.90 0.49 -10.86
CA VAL A 115 15.74 1.38 -10.70
C VAL A 115 14.67 1.08 -11.74
N SER A 116 15.07 0.75 -12.98
CA SER A 116 14.15 0.41 -14.06
C SER A 116 13.33 -0.84 -13.76
N ASN A 117 13.97 -1.93 -13.35
CA ASN A 117 13.31 -3.19 -13.04
C ASN A 117 12.48 -3.10 -11.74
N SER A 118 12.98 -2.39 -10.73
CA SER A 118 12.22 -2.08 -9.50
C SER A 118 10.93 -1.32 -9.83
N THR A 119 11.04 -0.28 -10.66
CA THR A 119 9.88 0.52 -11.07
C THR A 119 8.87 -0.33 -11.82
N LEU A 120 9.31 -1.14 -12.78
CA LEU A 120 8.43 -2.00 -13.57
C LEU A 120 7.73 -3.05 -12.69
N ALA A 121 8.46 -3.69 -11.77
CA ALA A 121 7.90 -4.67 -10.86
C ALA A 121 6.78 -4.08 -9.98
N LEU A 122 6.99 -2.88 -9.46
CA LEU A 122 5.99 -2.20 -8.63
C LEU A 122 4.80 -1.68 -9.45
N LEU A 123 5.03 -1.13 -10.64
CA LEU A 123 3.93 -0.70 -11.53
C LEU A 123 3.07 -1.89 -11.97
N MET A 124 3.68 -3.05 -12.22
CA MET A 124 2.95 -4.28 -12.54
C MET A 124 2.11 -4.74 -11.35
N ASN A 125 2.67 -4.72 -10.14
CA ASN A 125 1.93 -5.06 -8.92
C ASN A 125 0.74 -4.10 -8.71
N LEU A 126 0.95 -2.79 -8.82
CA LEU A 126 -0.11 -1.78 -8.73
C LEU A 126 -1.19 -1.99 -9.80
N SER A 127 -0.81 -2.30 -11.04
CA SER A 127 -1.78 -2.56 -12.12
C SER A 127 -2.65 -3.78 -11.80
N ALA A 128 -2.05 -4.85 -11.27
CA ALA A 128 -2.79 -6.02 -10.82
C ALA A 128 -3.74 -5.69 -9.67
N MET A 129 -3.31 -4.88 -8.71
CA MET A 129 -4.17 -4.39 -7.61
C MET A 129 -5.37 -3.61 -8.16
N GLN A 130 -5.18 -2.72 -9.13
CA GLN A 130 -6.28 -1.98 -9.74
C GLN A 130 -7.26 -2.90 -10.48
N VAL A 131 -6.74 -3.83 -11.29
CA VAL A 131 -7.59 -4.81 -12.00
C VAL A 131 -8.44 -5.62 -11.01
N VAL A 132 -7.82 -6.14 -9.96
CA VAL A 132 -8.50 -6.94 -8.95
C VAL A 132 -9.51 -6.10 -8.16
N THR A 133 -9.15 -4.89 -7.71
CA THR A 133 -10.06 -3.98 -7.00
C THR A 133 -11.30 -3.66 -7.84
N ILE A 134 -11.11 -3.28 -9.10
CA ILE A 134 -12.22 -2.99 -10.01
C ILE A 134 -13.10 -4.23 -10.22
N SER A 135 -12.49 -5.41 -10.43
CA SER A 135 -13.24 -6.66 -10.63
C SER A 135 -14.08 -7.03 -9.40
N PHE A 136 -13.49 -6.98 -8.21
CA PHE A 136 -14.23 -7.23 -6.97
C PHE A 136 -15.32 -6.19 -6.73
N ALA A 137 -15.07 -4.92 -7.02
CA ALA A 137 -16.05 -3.86 -6.87
C ALA A 137 -17.29 -4.09 -7.75
N PHE A 138 -17.11 -4.46 -9.02
CA PHE A 138 -18.21 -4.77 -9.91
C PHE A 138 -19.01 -6.00 -9.45
N ILE A 139 -18.32 -7.08 -9.08
CA ILE A 139 -18.98 -8.28 -8.52
C ILE A 139 -19.77 -7.89 -7.27
N SER A 140 -19.16 -7.13 -6.36
CA SER A 140 -19.76 -6.76 -5.09
C SER A 140 -20.97 -5.83 -5.26
N LEU A 141 -20.97 -4.96 -6.26
CA LEU A 141 -22.12 -4.08 -6.56
C LEU A 141 -23.37 -4.88 -6.87
N CYS A 142 -23.25 -6.01 -7.60
CA CYS A 142 -24.39 -6.85 -7.95
C CYS A 142 -25.09 -7.44 -6.71
N PHE A 143 -24.36 -7.61 -5.61
CA PHE A 143 -24.91 -8.21 -4.38
C PHE A 143 -25.25 -7.18 -3.30
N ASN A 144 -24.63 -6.00 -3.31
CA ASN A 144 -24.73 -5.02 -2.22
C ASN A 144 -25.43 -3.71 -2.61
N TYR A 145 -25.99 -3.61 -3.82
CA TYR A 145 -26.66 -2.39 -4.28
C TYR A 145 -27.76 -1.92 -3.31
N ASN A 146 -28.53 -2.86 -2.74
CA ASN A 146 -29.62 -2.55 -1.81
C ASN A 146 -29.17 -2.00 -0.44
N TYR A 147 -27.90 -2.18 -0.07
CA TYR A 147 -27.33 -1.65 1.18
C TYR A 147 -26.73 -0.25 1.00
N MET A 148 -26.69 0.26 -0.23
CA MET A 148 -26.08 1.54 -0.53
C MET A 148 -27.13 2.64 -0.65
N ASN A 149 -26.98 3.70 0.14
CA ASN A 149 -27.74 4.92 -0.07
C ASN A 149 -27.19 5.74 -1.26
N LYS A 150 -27.93 6.77 -1.70
CA LYS A 150 -27.54 7.59 -2.85
C LYS A 150 -26.14 8.21 -2.71
N VAL A 151 -25.75 8.61 -1.51
CA VAL A 151 -24.45 9.23 -1.24
C VAL A 151 -23.33 8.21 -1.41
N LEU A 152 -23.50 7.01 -0.85
CA LEU A 152 -22.54 5.91 -1.00
C LEU A 152 -22.38 5.48 -2.46
N ILE A 153 -23.47 5.43 -3.23
CA ILE A 153 -23.41 5.12 -4.68
C ILE A 153 -22.58 6.17 -5.41
N ILE A 154 -22.75 7.47 -5.12
CA ILE A 154 -21.94 8.52 -5.73
C ILE A 154 -20.46 8.35 -5.38
N PHE A 155 -20.12 8.16 -4.10
CA PHE A 155 -18.74 7.92 -3.67
C PHE A 155 -18.15 6.66 -4.29
N PHE A 156 -18.92 5.59 -4.41
CA PHE A 156 -18.50 4.35 -5.09
C PHE A 156 -18.20 4.59 -6.58
N ILE A 157 -19.08 5.29 -7.31
CA ILE A 157 -18.87 5.62 -8.71
C ILE A 157 -17.59 6.46 -8.88
N VAL A 158 -17.39 7.48 -8.04
CA VAL A 158 -16.18 8.31 -8.03
C VAL A 158 -14.95 7.44 -7.73
N GLY A 159 -15.02 6.57 -6.72
CA GLY A 159 -13.95 5.64 -6.38
C GLY A 159 -13.58 4.72 -7.54
N ILE A 160 -14.55 4.11 -8.21
CA ILE A 160 -14.33 3.29 -9.41
C ILE A 160 -13.72 4.10 -10.55
N ALA A 161 -14.23 5.31 -10.83
CA ALA A 161 -13.68 6.17 -11.87
C ALA A 161 -12.22 6.53 -11.60
N LEU A 162 -11.85 6.81 -10.35
CA LEU A 162 -10.47 7.06 -9.93
C LEU A 162 -9.59 5.82 -10.10
N ASN A 163 -10.05 4.63 -9.69
CA ASN A 163 -9.32 3.38 -9.87
C ASN A 163 -9.13 3.03 -11.35
N MET A 164 -10.15 3.21 -12.20
CA MET A 164 -10.04 3.03 -13.66
C MET A 164 -9.05 4.01 -14.29
N SER A 165 -9.09 5.28 -13.88
CA SER A 165 -8.15 6.31 -14.35
C SER A 165 -6.72 5.97 -13.92
N ALA A 166 -6.52 5.52 -12.69
CA ALA A 166 -5.22 5.06 -12.19
C ALA A 166 -4.72 3.85 -12.99
N LEU A 167 -5.57 2.85 -13.27
CA LEU A 167 -5.20 1.71 -14.11
C LEU A 167 -4.80 2.14 -15.52
N ALA A 168 -5.56 3.03 -16.16
CA ALA A 168 -5.23 3.55 -17.47
C ALA A 168 -3.87 4.27 -17.48
N LEU A 169 -3.61 5.12 -16.47
CA LEU A 169 -2.32 5.79 -16.30
C LEU A 169 -1.17 4.81 -16.06
N LEU A 170 -1.37 3.76 -15.28
CA LEU A 170 -0.38 2.71 -15.04
C LEU A 170 -0.05 1.95 -16.32
N ILE A 171 -1.06 1.53 -17.10
CA ILE A 171 -0.86 0.84 -18.37
C ILE A 171 -0.10 1.73 -19.37
N VAL A 172 -0.49 3.00 -19.47
CA VAL A 172 0.21 3.97 -20.33
C VAL A 172 1.63 4.21 -19.82
N GLY A 173 1.84 4.33 -18.51
CA GLY A 173 3.15 4.47 -17.86
C GLY A 173 4.08 3.30 -18.13
N ILE A 174 3.56 2.07 -18.12
CA ILE A 174 4.33 0.85 -18.40
C ILE A 174 4.72 0.76 -19.88
N PHE A 175 3.79 1.02 -20.81
CA PHE A 175 3.99 0.67 -22.22
C PHE A 175 4.25 1.85 -23.16
N SER A 176 4.04 3.10 -22.72
CA SER A 176 4.24 4.28 -23.56
C SER A 176 5.66 4.79 -23.51
N LYS A 177 6.39 4.62 -24.62
CA LYS A 177 7.74 5.20 -24.79
C LYS A 177 7.76 6.73 -24.65
N ARG A 178 6.66 7.40 -25.04
CA ARG A 178 6.53 8.87 -24.96
C ARG A 178 6.43 9.34 -23.52
N MET A 179 5.64 8.64 -22.69
CA MET A 179 5.52 8.96 -21.26
C MET A 179 6.81 8.69 -20.49
N SER A 180 7.46 7.54 -20.73
CA SER A 180 8.73 7.22 -20.07
C SER A 180 9.81 8.27 -20.38
N LYS A 181 9.91 8.74 -21.64
CA LYS A 181 10.78 9.88 -22.01
C LYS A 181 10.37 11.18 -21.32
N GLY A 182 9.07 11.45 -21.24
CA GLY A 182 8.53 12.63 -20.56
C GLY A 182 8.92 12.67 -19.08
N LEU A 183 8.85 11.55 -18.38
CA LEU A 183 9.23 11.44 -16.96
C LEU A 183 10.73 11.74 -16.76
N ILE A 184 11.60 11.25 -17.64
CA ILE A 184 13.03 11.59 -17.59
C ILE A 184 13.28 13.06 -17.84
N ASN A 185 12.59 13.67 -18.81
CA ASN A 185 12.72 15.11 -19.07
C ASN A 185 12.28 15.94 -17.87
N ILE A 186 11.22 15.51 -17.16
CA ILE A 186 10.80 16.15 -15.90
C ILE A 186 11.87 15.96 -14.84
N ALA A 187 12.41 14.75 -14.67
CA ALA A 187 13.47 14.48 -13.71
C ALA A 187 14.71 15.35 -13.97
N LEU A 188 15.14 15.47 -15.24
CA LEU A 188 16.26 16.33 -15.65
C LEU A 188 15.98 17.82 -15.39
N LYS A 189 14.75 18.31 -15.66
CA LYS A 189 14.34 19.68 -15.33
C LYS A 189 14.41 19.96 -13.82
N VAL A 190 13.92 19.01 -13.01
CA VAL A 190 13.99 19.10 -11.55
C VAL A 190 15.44 19.09 -11.07
N MET A 191 16.30 18.21 -11.61
CA MET A 191 17.73 18.18 -11.28
C MET A 191 18.44 19.48 -11.66
N LYS A 192 18.10 20.07 -12.81
CA LYS A 192 18.62 21.37 -13.26
C LYS A 192 18.15 22.50 -12.34
N PHE A 193 16.89 22.50 -11.93
CA PHE A 193 16.34 23.49 -11.00
C PHE A 193 17.07 23.47 -9.64
N PHE A 194 17.41 22.27 -9.14
CA PHE A 194 18.18 22.11 -7.90
C PHE A 194 19.70 22.24 -8.10
N ARG A 195 20.17 22.67 -9.28
CA ARG A 195 21.58 22.86 -9.62
C ARG A 195 22.48 21.66 -9.27
N ILE A 196 21.99 20.45 -9.55
CA ILE A 196 22.73 19.22 -9.26
C ILE A 196 23.95 19.14 -10.20
N LYS A 197 25.15 18.90 -9.62
CA LYS A 197 26.42 18.76 -10.37
C LYS A 197 26.40 17.50 -11.26
N ASN A 198 27.18 17.51 -12.34
CA ASN A 198 27.33 16.40 -13.31
C ASN A 198 26.02 15.99 -13.98
N LEU A 199 25.26 16.95 -14.49
CA LEU A 199 23.96 16.72 -15.10
C LEU A 199 24.05 15.80 -16.34
N GLU A 200 25.10 15.89 -17.15
CA GLU A 200 25.28 15.07 -18.37
C GLU A 200 25.52 13.61 -18.05
N ALA A 201 26.41 13.28 -17.13
CA ALA A 201 26.62 11.91 -16.68
C ALA A 201 25.36 11.28 -16.07
N LYS A 202 24.57 12.10 -15.36
CA LYS A 202 23.27 11.67 -14.82
C LYS A 202 22.20 11.47 -15.89
N LYS A 203 22.24 12.29 -16.95
CA LYS A 203 21.36 12.16 -18.10
C LYS A 203 21.64 10.86 -18.83
N GLU A 204 22.90 10.56 -19.15
CA GLU A 204 23.31 9.31 -19.80
C GLU A 204 22.88 8.08 -18.98
N LYS A 205 23.09 8.12 -17.66
CA LYS A 205 22.61 7.06 -16.76
C LYS A 205 21.09 6.89 -16.81
N LEU A 206 20.32 7.98 -16.79
CA LEU A 206 18.85 7.95 -16.87
C LEU A 206 18.36 7.44 -18.24
N GLU A 207 19.03 7.81 -19.33
CA GLU A 207 18.72 7.31 -20.67
C GLU A 207 19.00 5.81 -20.77
N GLY A 208 20.11 5.31 -20.21
CA GLY A 208 20.41 3.87 -20.11
C GLY A 208 19.37 3.11 -19.29
N GLU A 209 18.94 3.64 -18.15
CA GLU A 209 17.85 3.06 -17.35
C GLU A 209 16.52 3.08 -18.12
N LEU A 210 16.25 4.10 -18.95
CA LEU A 210 15.06 4.16 -19.79
C LEU A 210 15.03 3.04 -20.84
N VAL A 211 16.15 2.81 -21.52
CA VAL A 211 16.26 1.72 -22.51
C VAL A 211 15.98 0.38 -21.82
N LYS A 212 16.65 0.11 -20.70
CA LYS A 212 16.45 -1.09 -19.90
C LYS A 212 14.99 -1.26 -19.46
N TYR A 213 14.35 -0.18 -19.00
CA TYR A 213 12.93 -0.18 -18.64
C TYR A 213 12.02 -0.57 -19.82
N GLN A 214 12.26 0.02 -21.00
CA GLN A 214 11.45 -0.24 -22.17
C GLN A 214 11.59 -1.69 -22.68
N GLU A 215 12.80 -2.23 -22.67
CA GLU A 215 13.06 -3.63 -23.02
C GLU A 215 12.37 -4.58 -22.05
N SER A 216 12.49 -4.33 -20.74
CA SER A 216 11.85 -5.10 -19.70
C SER A 216 10.32 -5.02 -19.78
N ALA A 217 9.74 -3.85 -20.11
CA ALA A 217 8.30 -3.69 -20.29
C ALA A 217 7.77 -4.48 -21.49
N VAL A 218 8.51 -4.50 -22.61
CA VAL A 218 8.17 -5.33 -23.78
C VAL A 218 8.26 -6.82 -23.44
N TYR A 219 9.30 -7.25 -22.73
CA TYR A 219 9.44 -8.62 -22.26
C TYR A 219 8.23 -9.06 -21.41
N ILE A 220 7.86 -8.27 -20.40
CA ILE A 220 6.70 -8.56 -19.55
C ILE A 220 5.40 -8.60 -20.38
N LYS A 221 5.21 -7.67 -21.32
CA LYS A 221 4.02 -7.65 -22.19
C LYS A 221 3.84 -8.95 -22.96
N ASN A 222 4.95 -9.52 -23.42
CA ASN A 222 4.96 -10.76 -24.20
C ASN A 222 4.85 -12.02 -23.31
N ASN A 223 5.17 -11.92 -22.03
CA ASN A 223 5.07 -13.00 -21.06
C ASN A 223 3.75 -12.96 -20.29
N LYS A 224 2.65 -13.32 -20.97
CA LYS A 224 1.31 -13.32 -20.35
C LYS A 224 1.22 -14.18 -19.08
N LYS A 225 2.03 -15.24 -19.00
CA LYS A 225 2.02 -16.18 -17.86
C LYS A 225 2.36 -15.46 -16.54
N ILE A 226 3.33 -14.53 -16.55
CA ILE A 226 3.68 -13.77 -15.35
C ILE A 226 2.56 -12.81 -14.96
N ILE A 227 1.92 -12.15 -15.94
CA ILE A 227 0.79 -11.23 -15.70
C ILE A 227 -0.35 -11.98 -14.99
N PHE A 228 -0.77 -13.14 -15.52
CA PHE A 228 -1.83 -13.94 -14.90
C PHE A 228 -1.46 -14.46 -13.51
N LYS A 229 -0.20 -14.85 -13.28
CA LYS A 229 0.27 -15.27 -11.96
C LYS A 229 0.23 -14.13 -10.95
N VAL A 230 0.61 -12.91 -11.35
CA VAL A 230 0.56 -11.74 -10.47
C VAL A 230 -0.88 -11.37 -10.16
N ILE A 231 -1.78 -11.32 -11.16
CA ILE A 231 -3.20 -11.05 -10.96
C ILE A 231 -3.83 -12.10 -10.04
N GLY A 232 -3.56 -13.39 -10.25
CA GLY A 232 -4.09 -14.47 -9.41
C GLY A 232 -3.64 -14.39 -7.96
N THR A 233 -2.34 -14.12 -7.72
CA THR A 233 -1.82 -13.90 -6.36
C THR A 233 -2.45 -12.65 -5.74
N THR A 234 -2.64 -11.57 -6.51
CA THR A 234 -3.29 -10.35 -6.05
C THR A 234 -4.77 -10.57 -5.72
N ALA A 235 -5.47 -11.42 -6.46
CA ALA A 235 -6.85 -11.79 -6.13
C ALA A 235 -6.94 -12.51 -4.76
N ILE A 236 -6.04 -13.45 -4.50
CA ILE A 236 -5.91 -14.10 -3.19
C ILE A 236 -5.55 -13.07 -2.11
N GLN A 237 -4.61 -12.18 -2.38
CA GLN A 237 -4.20 -11.08 -1.50
C GLN A 237 -5.39 -10.25 -1.05
N PHE A 238 -6.25 -9.82 -1.97
CA PHE A 238 -7.42 -9.01 -1.65
C PHE A 238 -8.54 -9.81 -0.98
N LEU A 239 -8.74 -11.09 -1.32
CA LEU A 239 -9.66 -11.96 -0.59
C LEU A 239 -9.26 -12.09 0.88
N LEU A 240 -7.98 -12.29 1.16
CA LEU A 240 -7.44 -12.32 2.54
C LEU A 240 -7.70 -11.00 3.25
N TYR A 241 -7.42 -9.86 2.61
CA TYR A 241 -7.66 -8.54 3.18
C TYR A 241 -9.15 -8.28 3.46
N TYR A 242 -10.03 -8.60 2.52
CA TYR A 242 -11.47 -8.39 2.69
C TYR A 242 -12.08 -9.33 3.72
N SER A 243 -11.51 -10.53 3.88
CA SER A 243 -11.96 -11.49 4.89
C SER A 243 -11.73 -11.03 6.33
N ILE A 244 -10.81 -10.08 6.57
CA ILE A 244 -10.55 -9.54 7.92
C ILE A 244 -11.83 -8.98 8.54
N SER A 245 -12.70 -8.32 7.76
CA SER A 245 -13.97 -7.80 8.27
C SER A 245 -14.93 -8.92 8.70
N TYR A 246 -14.90 -10.07 8.04
CA TYR A 246 -15.65 -11.24 8.48
C TYR A 246 -15.09 -11.83 9.78
N TRP A 247 -13.79 -11.91 9.92
CA TRP A 247 -13.17 -12.42 11.16
C TRP A 247 -13.39 -11.47 12.31
N THR A 248 -13.38 -10.15 12.08
CA THR A 248 -13.80 -9.14 13.09
C THR A 248 -15.26 -9.32 13.50
N TYR A 249 -16.17 -9.55 12.54
CA TYR A 249 -17.56 -9.81 12.79
C TYR A 249 -17.76 -11.06 13.67
N ARG A 250 -17.02 -12.14 13.36
CA ARG A 250 -17.08 -13.37 14.14
C ARG A 250 -16.47 -13.19 15.53
N ALA A 251 -15.38 -12.43 15.65
CA ALA A 251 -14.72 -12.13 16.93
C ALA A 251 -15.67 -11.43 17.91
N LEU A 252 -16.59 -10.60 17.41
CA LEU A 252 -17.60 -9.91 18.20
C LEU A 252 -18.84 -10.77 18.50
N GLY A 253 -18.78 -12.08 18.26
CA GLY A 253 -19.86 -13.04 18.56
C GLY A 253 -21.03 -13.04 17.58
N LEU A 254 -20.92 -12.33 16.45
CA LEU A 254 -21.98 -12.24 15.46
C LEU A 254 -21.89 -13.37 14.43
N SER A 255 -23.05 -13.89 13.97
CA SER A 255 -23.10 -15.04 13.06
C SER A 255 -24.24 -15.02 12.03
N LYS A 256 -25.07 -13.96 12.04
CA LYS A 256 -26.25 -13.84 11.16
C LYS A 256 -25.89 -13.73 9.68
N ASN A 257 -24.86 -12.93 9.37
CA ASN A 257 -24.44 -12.66 8.00
C ASN A 257 -23.33 -13.64 7.56
N ASN A 258 -23.37 -14.03 6.31
CA ASN A 258 -22.41 -14.99 5.76
C ASN A 258 -21.08 -14.31 5.33
N VAL A 259 -20.06 -15.12 5.12
CA VAL A 259 -18.72 -14.66 4.74
C VAL A 259 -18.72 -13.87 3.42
N PHE A 260 -19.50 -14.30 2.45
CA PHE A 260 -19.55 -13.69 1.13
C PHE A 260 -20.13 -12.27 1.19
N GLU A 261 -21.22 -12.08 1.95
CA GLU A 261 -21.85 -10.78 2.16
C GLU A 261 -20.88 -9.77 2.75
N ILE A 262 -20.16 -10.14 3.81
CA ILE A 262 -19.22 -9.24 4.49
C ILE A 262 -17.98 -8.95 3.63
N ILE A 263 -17.44 -9.96 2.91
CA ILE A 263 -16.30 -9.77 2.00
C ILE A 263 -16.67 -8.81 0.87
N THR A 264 -17.85 -8.97 0.28
CA THR A 264 -18.30 -8.10 -0.81
C THR A 264 -18.59 -6.68 -0.35
N MET A 265 -19.13 -6.48 0.86
CA MET A 265 -19.24 -5.15 1.47
C MET A 265 -17.88 -4.50 1.71
N GLN A 266 -16.90 -5.26 2.21
CA GLN A 266 -15.55 -4.74 2.40
C GLN A 266 -14.88 -4.36 1.06
N ALA A 267 -15.16 -5.10 -0.01
CA ALA A 267 -14.67 -4.75 -1.35
C ALA A 267 -15.28 -3.43 -1.88
N VAL A 268 -16.60 -3.21 -1.64
CA VAL A 268 -17.26 -1.92 -1.94
C VAL A 268 -16.60 -0.79 -1.14
N LEU A 269 -16.38 -0.98 0.17
CA LEU A 269 -15.71 0.00 1.01
C LEU A 269 -14.34 0.34 0.44
N PHE A 270 -13.52 -0.66 0.17
CA PHE A 270 -12.16 -0.46 -0.34
C PHE A 270 -12.15 0.30 -1.66
N ALA A 271 -12.99 -0.09 -2.63
CA ALA A 271 -13.11 0.59 -3.90
C ALA A 271 -13.56 2.04 -3.77
N THR A 272 -14.44 2.32 -2.80
CA THR A 272 -14.95 3.66 -2.52
C THR A 272 -13.87 4.58 -1.96
N VAL A 273 -13.00 4.07 -1.07
CA VAL A 273 -12.05 4.93 -0.34
C VAL A 273 -10.64 4.94 -0.93
N SER A 274 -10.25 3.96 -1.73
CA SER A 274 -8.89 3.78 -2.23
C SER A 274 -8.36 4.93 -3.08
N GLY A 275 -9.26 5.70 -3.73
CA GLY A 275 -8.90 6.88 -4.53
C GLY A 275 -8.86 8.19 -3.75
N ILE A 276 -9.24 8.21 -2.47
CA ILE A 276 -9.33 9.44 -1.69
C ILE A 276 -7.95 9.86 -1.18
N PRO A 277 -7.53 11.13 -1.39
CA PRO A 277 -6.18 11.58 -1.05
C PRO A 277 -6.01 11.88 0.45
N SER A 278 -6.38 10.92 1.31
CA SER A 278 -6.13 10.95 2.75
C SER A 278 -5.03 9.95 3.12
N PRO A 279 -4.08 10.28 4.01
CA PRO A 279 -3.08 9.32 4.49
C PRO A 279 -3.75 8.10 5.11
N GLY A 280 -3.47 6.90 4.58
CA GLY A 280 -4.07 5.66 5.04
C GLY A 280 -5.61 5.60 4.94
N ALA A 281 -6.24 6.52 4.20
CA ALA A 281 -7.70 6.74 4.16
C ALA A 281 -8.33 6.93 5.54
N VAL A 282 -7.55 7.39 6.53
CA VAL A 282 -8.00 7.59 7.92
C VAL A 282 -9.10 8.64 7.97
N GLY A 283 -10.13 8.39 8.76
CA GLY A 283 -11.36 9.17 8.88
C GLY A 283 -12.41 8.78 7.85
N VAL A 284 -12.04 8.69 6.59
CA VAL A 284 -12.98 8.36 5.50
C VAL A 284 -13.34 6.88 5.51
N SER A 285 -12.33 6.01 5.68
CA SER A 285 -12.55 4.56 5.72
C SER A 285 -13.45 4.16 6.89
N GLU A 286 -13.24 4.76 8.05
CA GLU A 286 -14.05 4.53 9.25
C GLU A 286 -15.48 5.01 9.05
N GLY A 287 -15.69 6.21 8.50
CA GLY A 287 -17.02 6.75 8.22
C GLY A 287 -17.78 5.92 7.19
N VAL A 288 -17.13 5.52 6.09
CA VAL A 288 -17.75 4.65 5.07
C VAL A 288 -18.03 3.26 5.64
N PHE A 289 -17.16 2.73 6.53
CA PHE A 289 -17.41 1.46 7.21
C PHE A 289 -18.70 1.55 8.07
N MET A 290 -18.81 2.57 8.90
CA MET A 290 -19.99 2.76 9.77
C MET A 290 -21.29 2.79 8.96
N GLU A 291 -21.29 3.46 7.81
CA GLU A 291 -22.47 3.58 6.98
C GLU A 291 -22.81 2.28 6.22
N LEU A 292 -21.80 1.62 5.60
CA LEU A 292 -22.01 0.36 4.87
C LEU A 292 -22.42 -0.79 5.79
N PHE A 293 -21.80 -0.88 6.96
CA PHE A 293 -22.03 -1.98 7.89
C PHE A 293 -23.13 -1.70 8.93
N ARG A 294 -23.87 -0.59 8.78
CA ARG A 294 -24.92 -0.16 9.71
C ARG A 294 -25.98 -1.23 9.99
N ASN A 295 -26.35 -2.00 8.98
CA ASN A 295 -27.35 -3.06 9.11
C ASN A 295 -26.76 -4.43 9.50
N ILE A 296 -25.44 -4.53 9.61
CA ILE A 296 -24.71 -5.76 9.96
C ILE A 296 -24.35 -5.77 11.44
N TYR A 297 -23.87 -4.64 11.96
CA TYR A 297 -23.53 -4.52 13.37
C TYR A 297 -24.62 -3.82 14.17
N PRO A 298 -24.92 -4.29 15.39
CA PRO A 298 -25.70 -3.51 16.35
C PRO A 298 -25.01 -2.15 16.60
N GLU A 299 -25.80 -1.10 16.80
CA GLU A 299 -25.31 0.26 17.03
C GLU A 299 -24.29 0.34 18.17
N ALA A 300 -24.56 -0.35 19.28
CA ALA A 300 -23.65 -0.43 20.43
C ALA A 300 -22.30 -1.13 20.17
N MET A 301 -22.19 -1.91 19.08
CA MET A 301 -20.96 -2.63 18.70
C MET A 301 -20.23 -1.95 17.57
N MET A 302 -20.80 -0.96 16.88
CA MET A 302 -20.24 -0.35 15.68
C MET A 302 -18.84 0.26 15.94
N GLY A 303 -18.69 1.01 17.04
CA GLY A 303 -17.40 1.59 17.43
C GLY A 303 -16.33 0.51 17.65
N SER A 304 -16.68 -0.56 18.36
CA SER A 304 -15.79 -1.70 18.60
C SER A 304 -15.41 -2.42 17.30
N ALA A 305 -16.37 -2.59 16.38
CA ALA A 305 -16.15 -3.21 15.08
C ALA A 305 -15.16 -2.41 14.21
N VAL A 306 -15.35 -1.08 14.13
CA VAL A 306 -14.43 -0.17 13.42
C VAL A 306 -13.04 -0.26 14.00
N LEU A 307 -12.90 -0.15 15.33
CA LEU A 307 -11.60 -0.15 16.00
C LEU A 307 -10.88 -1.48 15.83
N LEU A 308 -11.55 -2.60 16.03
CA LEU A 308 -10.97 -3.93 15.89
C LEU A 308 -10.56 -4.20 14.43
N ASN A 309 -11.44 -3.87 13.48
CA ASN A 309 -11.14 -4.06 12.06
C ASN A 309 -9.94 -3.23 11.62
N ARG A 310 -9.90 -1.93 11.94
CA ARG A 310 -8.77 -1.04 11.59
C ARG A 310 -7.52 -1.37 12.39
N GLY A 311 -7.68 -1.81 13.63
CA GLY A 311 -6.59 -2.33 14.46
C GLY A 311 -5.83 -3.45 13.75
N ILE A 312 -6.56 -4.42 13.21
CA ILE A 312 -6.01 -5.60 12.53
C ILE A 312 -5.51 -5.25 11.12
N ASN A 313 -6.33 -4.61 10.29
CA ASN A 313 -6.00 -4.44 8.87
C ASN A 313 -5.09 -3.23 8.58
N PHE A 314 -4.84 -2.35 9.55
CA PHE A 314 -4.09 -1.12 9.31
C PHE A 314 -3.13 -0.77 10.45
N TYR A 315 -3.60 -0.39 11.65
CA TYR A 315 -2.75 0.21 12.67
C TYR A 315 -1.63 -0.70 13.18
N LEU A 316 -1.93 -1.98 13.45
CA LEU A 316 -0.93 -2.96 13.88
C LEU A 316 0.21 -3.09 12.85
N PHE A 317 -0.15 -3.19 11.58
CA PHE A 317 0.84 -3.36 10.51
C PHE A 317 1.59 -2.08 10.17
N VAL A 318 1.01 -0.90 10.40
CA VAL A 318 1.74 0.38 10.35
C VAL A 318 2.83 0.39 11.41
N LEU A 319 2.55 -0.04 12.64
CA LEU A 319 3.54 -0.12 13.72
C LEU A 319 4.66 -1.14 13.40
N ILE A 320 4.31 -2.35 12.98
CA ILE A 320 5.28 -3.38 12.57
C ILE A 320 6.17 -2.85 11.44
N SER A 321 5.57 -2.24 10.44
CA SER A 321 6.27 -1.67 9.28
C SER A 321 7.18 -0.50 9.67
N ALA A 322 6.76 0.35 10.62
CA ALA A 322 7.58 1.43 11.18
C ALA A 322 8.85 0.87 11.83
N ILE A 323 8.73 -0.19 12.62
CA ILE A 323 9.87 -0.86 13.27
C ILE A 323 10.85 -1.38 12.20
N VAL A 324 10.34 -2.02 11.15
CA VAL A 324 11.17 -2.52 10.04
C VAL A 324 11.89 -1.38 9.31
N VAL A 325 11.21 -0.26 9.07
CA VAL A 325 11.83 0.93 8.46
C VAL A 325 12.95 1.48 9.33
N ILE A 326 12.72 1.62 10.64
CA ILE A 326 13.71 2.13 11.60
C ILE A 326 14.94 1.22 11.64
N ILE A 327 14.75 -0.09 11.80
CA ILE A 327 15.84 -1.07 11.85
C ILE A 327 16.70 -1.00 10.57
N ASN A 328 16.06 -0.96 9.40
CA ASN A 328 16.81 -0.89 8.14
C ASN A 328 17.51 0.46 7.93
N HIS A 329 16.93 1.55 8.41
CA HIS A 329 17.56 2.87 8.34
C HIS A 329 18.82 2.94 9.22
N LEU A 330 18.79 2.35 10.41
CA LEU A 330 19.94 2.29 11.31
C LEU A 330 21.07 1.44 10.73
N LYS A 331 20.77 0.23 10.25
CA LYS A 331 21.77 -0.66 9.62
C LYS A 331 22.52 -0.01 8.46
N TRP A 332 21.85 0.82 7.66
CA TRP A 332 22.52 1.45 6.52
C TRP A 332 23.34 2.67 6.90
N LYS A 333 22.98 3.35 7.99
CA LYS A 333 23.79 4.44 8.50
C LYS A 333 25.15 3.91 8.99
N ASP A 334 25.14 2.75 9.65
CA ASP A 334 26.36 2.10 10.14
C ASP A 334 27.28 1.70 8.96
N VAL A 335 26.73 1.12 7.89
CA VAL A 335 27.50 0.76 6.68
C VAL A 335 28.06 1.99 5.96
N GLU A 336 27.31 3.08 5.84
CA GLU A 336 27.80 4.33 5.23
C GLU A 336 28.91 4.99 6.10
N GLU A 337 28.87 4.86 7.40
CA GLU A 337 29.91 5.34 8.32
C GLU A 337 31.18 4.45 8.23
N GLU A 338 31.06 3.13 8.17
CA GLU A 338 32.19 2.20 7.94
C GLU A 338 32.89 2.43 6.59
N ASP A 339 32.12 2.60 5.49
CA ASP A 339 32.67 2.89 4.16
C ASP A 339 33.42 4.24 4.15
N LEU A 340 32.96 5.24 4.88
CA LEU A 340 33.61 6.54 5.01
C LEU A 340 34.90 6.47 5.85
N GLU A 341 34.95 5.65 6.89
CA GLU A 341 36.16 5.42 7.71
C GLU A 341 37.21 4.64 6.93
N HIS A 342 36.81 3.59 6.18
CA HIS A 342 37.72 2.84 5.29
C HIS A 342 38.31 3.70 4.18
N THR A 343 37.54 4.65 3.65
CA THR A 343 38.02 5.57 2.60
C THR A 343 39.04 6.57 3.16
N LYS A 344 38.82 7.06 4.37
CA LYS A 344 39.76 8.00 5.04
C LYS A 344 41.07 7.32 5.43
N THR A 345 41.04 6.10 5.96
CA THR A 345 42.23 5.34 6.31
C THR A 345 43.08 4.94 5.12
N THR A 346 42.47 4.79 3.93
CA THR A 346 43.19 4.52 2.66
C THR A 346 43.77 5.79 2.03
N GLU A 347 43.25 6.97 2.29
CA GLU A 347 43.81 8.26 1.88
C GLU A 347 44.97 8.71 2.77
N ASP A 348 44.93 8.44 4.07
CA ASP A 348 45.97 8.77 5.04
C ASP A 348 47.22 7.85 4.95
N THR A 349 47.12 6.74 4.19
CA THR A 349 48.23 5.79 3.99
C THR A 349 48.89 5.93 2.62
N LYS A 350 48.53 6.92 1.80
CA LYS A 350 49.18 7.31 0.53
C LYS A 350 49.84 8.68 0.64
#